data_3fe3eedab17406c1484232abc525e78f
#
_entry.id   3fe3eedab17406c1484232abc525e78f
#
_cell.length_a   1.000
_cell.length_b   1.000
_cell.length_c   1.000
_cell.angle_alpha   90.00
_cell.angle_beta   90.00
_cell.angle_gamma   90.00
#
_symmetry.space_group_name_H-M   'P 1'
#
loop_
_entity.id
_entity.type
_entity.pdbx_description
1 polymer ?
#
loop_
_entity_poly.entity_id
_entity_poly.type
_entity_poly.pdbx_seq_one_letter_code
_entity_poly.pdbx_strand_id
1 'polypeptide(L)'
;MSYSAQRRPDQSVHDRQPSAEQLSSPRARSPRASAPERTIDALSRLAHQTGGSAFCLVQPNGIAIDFGNGEPAFTLRTHNVSGLDALASLDALTIAHAYMDGDLDIEGDLLAALSYQERLGDFHPAIYLWRRVKPILLGRPRVNPAWIALHYDAQNAQLHAAESTWHTYTPGVYSSDDEALESGAERKLTLAFEALRLERGQRLLEVGCGWGGMLRYSAKRGVQVTGLTLSRLQKEFVEQRIVEEQLPAEVHYQDFFTFRPIERFDAVSMMGVIEDLSDYRTVMRLLSHWLKPGGRVYLDFAAERKRFDTHSFVTKHIWPGTFRMVFMPEFMEAVRESPFELMRVDNDRHNYYLWARCMSERWMRNRLQVEAEHGARLWRTFLLLFAGVAAMMGRRSHSATAYRVLLELPADSDGAFHTTKWVTAADRANGLLRAVRDGLLSSS
;
A
#
# COMPACT_ATOMS: atom_id res chain seq x y z
N MET A 1 36.19 62.08 11.60
CA MET A 1 36.81 62.43 12.88
C MET A 1 37.40 61.17 13.43
N SER A 2 38.60 60.87 13.17
CA SER A 2 39.89 61.28 13.88
C SER A 2 40.12 60.35 15.05
N TYR A 3 41.08 59.50 14.84
CA TYR A 3 42.39 59.37 15.50
C TYR A 3 42.36 58.52 16.80
N SER A 4 43.37 57.72 17.18
CA SER A 4 44.70 57.28 16.75
C SER A 4 45.15 56.13 17.64
N ALA A 5 45.75 55.13 17.18
CA ALA A 5 47.09 54.59 17.13
C ALA A 5 48.09 55.01 18.25
N GLN A 6 48.75 54.01 18.87
CA GLN A 6 50.18 53.92 19.25
C GLN A 6 50.48 52.61 20.00
N ARG A 7 51.21 51.68 19.46
CA ARG A 7 52.64 51.33 19.38
C ARG A 7 53.28 50.87 20.69
N ARG A 8 53.86 49.71 20.54
CA ARG A 8 54.84 48.86 21.25
C ARG A 8 56.02 49.57 21.96
N PRO A 9 56.89 48.92 22.76
CA PRO A 9 57.75 47.77 22.45
C PRO A 9 57.93 46.74 23.61
N ASP A 10 58.30 45.53 23.38
CA ASP A 10 59.52 44.76 23.04
C ASP A 10 60.31 44.15 24.22
N GLN A 11 60.66 42.86 24.04
CA GLN A 11 61.73 42.04 24.62
C GLN A 11 61.65 41.51 26.08
N SER A 12 61.59 40.20 26.23
CA SER A 12 62.79 39.38 26.47
C SER A 12 62.50 37.90 26.60
N VAL A 13 63.32 37.12 25.91
CA VAL A 13 63.51 35.68 25.87
C VAL A 13 63.83 35.11 27.24
N HIS A 14 63.14 34.01 27.64
CA HIS A 14 63.80 32.96 28.47
C HIS A 14 63.16 31.62 28.17
N ASP A 15 64.03 30.75 27.64
CA ASP A 15 63.82 29.29 27.51
C ASP A 15 63.46 28.67 28.86
N ARG A 16 62.39 27.86 28.84
CA ARG A 16 62.25 26.66 29.70
C ARG A 16 61.38 25.61 28.96
N GLN A 17 62.02 24.52 28.63
CA GLN A 17 61.34 23.27 28.19
C GLN A 17 60.31 22.84 29.21
N PRO A 18 59.13 22.35 28.76
CA PRO A 18 58.18 21.69 29.65
C PRO A 18 58.52 20.19 29.75
N SER A 19 58.55 19.75 30.98
CA SER A 19 58.61 18.36 31.41
C SER A 19 57.37 17.59 30.90
N ALA A 20 57.63 16.43 30.33
CA ALA A 20 56.65 15.41 30.00
C ALA A 20 55.93 14.89 31.27
N GLU A 21 54.72 14.39 31.04
CA GLU A 21 53.82 13.63 31.92
C GLU A 21 52.60 14.39 32.44
N GLN A 22 51.62 14.48 31.55
CA GLN A 22 50.20 14.24 31.93
C GLN A 22 49.57 13.37 30.84
N LEU A 23 49.75 12.03 30.97
CA LEU A 23 48.96 11.04 30.33
C LEU A 23 47.50 11.25 30.75
N SER A 24 46.68 11.82 29.82
CA SER A 24 45.25 11.89 29.96
C SER A 24 44.75 10.43 30.02
N SER A 25 44.28 10.02 31.17
CA SER A 25 43.51 8.79 31.35
C SER A 25 42.39 8.71 30.28
N PRO A 26 42.20 7.57 29.62
CA PRO A 26 41.08 7.41 28.68
C PRO A 26 39.78 7.67 29.45
N ARG A 27 39.02 8.69 29.02
CA ARG A 27 37.63 8.88 29.50
C ARG A 27 36.94 7.56 29.39
N ALA A 28 36.64 6.94 30.54
CA ALA A 28 35.82 5.74 30.63
C ALA A 28 34.51 6.04 29.83
N ARG A 29 34.34 5.32 28.74
CA ARG A 29 33.05 5.33 28.02
C ARG A 29 32.02 4.86 29.06
N SER A 30 31.05 5.72 29.36
CA SER A 30 29.90 5.33 30.17
C SER A 30 29.37 3.98 29.66
N PRO A 31 29.09 3.01 30.53
CA PRO A 31 28.59 1.72 30.08
C PRO A 31 27.36 1.95 29.23
N ARG A 32 27.33 1.34 28.03
CA ARG A 32 26.15 1.39 27.18
C ARG A 32 24.98 0.80 27.97
N ALA A 33 23.87 1.53 28.06
CA ALA A 33 22.65 1.05 28.69
C ALA A 33 22.29 -0.35 28.20
N SER A 34 21.81 -1.21 29.09
CA SER A 34 21.36 -2.57 28.75
C SER A 34 20.19 -2.55 27.75
N ALA A 35 19.93 -3.67 27.08
CA ALA A 35 18.79 -3.76 26.16
C ALA A 35 17.44 -3.41 26.86
N PRO A 36 17.15 -3.93 28.06
CA PRO A 36 15.96 -3.56 28.82
C PRO A 36 15.85 -2.05 29.10
N GLU A 37 16.94 -1.42 29.57
CA GLU A 37 16.95 0.02 29.87
C GLU A 37 16.68 0.87 28.63
N ARG A 38 17.32 0.55 27.49
CA ARG A 38 17.05 1.26 26.21
C ARG A 38 15.61 1.11 25.77
N THR A 39 15.03 -0.08 25.90
CA THR A 39 13.65 -0.36 25.53
C THR A 39 12.68 0.41 26.40
N ILE A 40 12.86 0.42 27.74
CA ILE A 40 12.02 1.15 28.68
C ILE A 40 12.06 2.66 28.36
N ASP A 41 13.24 3.22 28.13
CA ASP A 41 13.39 4.64 27.80
C ASP A 41 12.74 4.99 26.45
N ALA A 42 12.89 4.15 25.45
CA ALA A 42 12.24 4.34 24.13
C ALA A 42 10.72 4.29 24.24
N LEU A 43 10.17 3.27 24.89
CA LEU A 43 8.73 3.11 25.08
C LEU A 43 8.12 4.17 25.98
N SER A 44 8.84 4.64 27.01
CA SER A 44 8.41 5.77 27.85
C SER A 44 8.24 7.03 27.00
N ARG A 45 9.19 7.36 26.15
CA ARG A 45 9.07 8.50 25.21
C ARG A 45 7.89 8.33 24.26
N LEU A 46 7.71 7.13 23.72
CA LEU A 46 6.61 6.83 22.80
C LEU A 46 5.25 7.01 23.48
N ALA A 47 5.08 6.51 24.72
CA ALA A 47 3.85 6.64 25.50
C ALA A 47 3.51 8.09 25.87
N HIS A 48 4.53 8.90 26.21
CA HIS A 48 4.36 10.32 26.55
C HIS A 48 3.99 11.22 25.37
N GLN A 49 4.30 10.80 24.15
CA GLN A 49 4.08 11.62 22.94
C GLN A 49 2.64 11.82 22.54
N THR A 50 1.66 11.56 23.37
CA THR A 50 0.23 11.87 23.23
C THR A 50 -0.76 10.72 23.25
N GLY A 51 -1.74 10.76 24.11
CA GLY A 51 -3.12 10.25 23.95
C GLY A 51 -3.32 8.84 23.33
N GLY A 52 -2.29 8.01 23.27
CA GLY A 52 -2.38 6.60 22.88
C GLY A 52 -2.90 5.75 24.05
N SER A 53 -3.42 4.56 23.74
CA SER A 53 -3.85 3.59 24.74
C SER A 53 -2.68 3.19 25.63
N ALA A 54 -2.95 2.97 26.94
CA ALA A 54 -1.96 2.39 27.84
C ALA A 54 -1.60 0.97 27.36
N PHE A 55 -0.38 0.53 27.63
CA PHE A 55 0.09 -0.80 27.26
C PHE A 55 1.12 -1.34 28.27
N CYS A 56 1.31 -2.66 28.27
CA CYS A 56 2.28 -3.34 29.10
C CYS A 56 3.41 -3.92 28.25
N LEU A 57 4.66 -3.84 28.76
CA LEU A 57 5.81 -4.60 28.23
C LEU A 57 6.08 -5.76 29.19
N VAL A 58 6.10 -6.99 28.66
CA VAL A 58 6.60 -8.16 29.39
C VAL A 58 7.95 -8.55 28.80
N GLN A 59 8.99 -8.47 29.63
CA GLN A 59 10.35 -8.81 29.27
C GLN A 59 10.61 -10.33 29.26
N PRO A 60 11.71 -10.83 28.66
CA PRO A 60 12.03 -12.27 28.62
C PRO A 60 12.20 -12.91 30.00
N ASN A 61 12.52 -12.13 31.03
CA ASN A 61 12.65 -12.58 32.42
C ASN A 61 11.31 -12.55 33.19
N GLY A 62 10.18 -12.21 32.51
CA GLY A 62 8.85 -12.13 33.08
C GLY A 62 8.52 -10.80 33.79
N ILE A 63 9.44 -9.84 33.83
CA ILE A 63 9.14 -8.51 34.42
C ILE A 63 8.15 -7.78 33.51
N ALA A 64 7.04 -7.32 34.11
CA ALA A 64 6.01 -6.53 33.45
C ALA A 64 6.15 -5.03 33.84
N ILE A 65 6.00 -4.15 32.85
CA ILE A 65 6.11 -2.70 33.02
C ILE A 65 5.00 -2.03 32.21
N ASP A 66 4.20 -1.21 32.90
CA ASP A 66 3.09 -0.49 32.26
C ASP A 66 3.51 0.90 31.78
N PHE A 67 2.96 1.30 30.64
CA PHE A 67 3.19 2.59 29.99
C PHE A 67 1.86 3.28 29.67
N GLY A 68 1.82 4.59 29.87
CA GLY A 68 0.61 5.41 29.68
C GLY A 68 -0.25 5.46 30.91
N ASN A 69 -1.48 5.96 30.77
CA ASN A 69 -2.44 6.12 31.88
C ASN A 69 -3.64 5.19 31.67
N GLY A 70 -4.02 4.47 32.72
CA GLY A 70 -5.17 3.55 32.73
C GLY A 70 -4.77 2.09 32.55
N GLU A 71 -5.77 1.23 32.36
CA GLU A 71 -5.54 -0.19 32.12
C GLU A 71 -4.89 -0.42 30.74
N PRO A 72 -3.89 -1.32 30.63
CA PRO A 72 -3.26 -1.65 29.37
C PRO A 72 -4.26 -2.27 28.37
N ALA A 73 -4.42 -1.64 27.22
CA ALA A 73 -5.24 -2.16 26.12
C ALA A 73 -4.57 -3.36 25.43
N PHE A 74 -3.24 -3.40 25.43
CA PHE A 74 -2.45 -4.48 24.84
C PHE A 74 -1.14 -4.70 25.60
N THR A 75 -0.54 -5.87 25.37
CA THR A 75 0.75 -6.25 25.94
C THR A 75 1.74 -6.56 24.83
N LEU A 76 2.92 -5.96 24.92
CA LEU A 76 4.09 -6.32 24.10
C LEU A 76 4.91 -7.35 24.88
N ARG A 77 4.89 -8.60 24.45
CA ARG A 77 5.66 -9.68 25.07
C ARG A 77 6.91 -9.98 24.26
N THR A 78 8.09 -9.73 24.83
CA THR A 78 9.36 -10.08 24.21
C THR A 78 9.87 -11.41 24.73
N HIS A 79 10.37 -12.26 23.82
CA HIS A 79 10.85 -13.60 24.14
C HIS A 79 12.37 -13.67 24.31
N ASN A 80 13.08 -12.69 23.77
CA ASN A 80 14.55 -12.61 23.79
C ASN A 80 15.04 -11.16 23.68
N VAL A 81 16.38 -11.00 23.66
CA VAL A 81 17.03 -9.69 23.53
C VAL A 81 16.75 -9.03 22.17
N SER A 82 16.59 -9.82 21.10
CA SER A 82 16.28 -9.28 19.76
C SER A 82 14.94 -8.54 19.76
N GLY A 83 13.92 -9.09 20.43
CA GLY A 83 12.61 -8.44 20.60
C GLY A 83 12.71 -7.12 21.37
N LEU A 84 13.53 -7.07 22.43
CA LEU A 84 13.79 -5.83 23.18
C LEU A 84 14.51 -4.78 22.31
N ASP A 85 15.55 -5.17 21.59
CA ASP A 85 16.32 -4.27 20.73
C ASP A 85 15.47 -3.75 19.57
N ALA A 86 14.57 -4.58 19.03
CA ALA A 86 13.60 -4.15 18.01
C ALA A 86 12.67 -3.05 18.53
N LEU A 87 12.11 -3.23 19.72
CA LEU A 87 11.27 -2.19 20.35
C LEU A 87 12.06 -0.93 20.68
N ALA A 88 13.31 -1.07 21.17
CA ALA A 88 14.19 0.08 21.46
C ALA A 88 14.54 0.91 20.21
N SER A 89 14.52 0.30 19.02
CA SER A 89 14.81 0.98 17.75
C SER A 89 13.73 2.00 17.36
N LEU A 90 12.49 1.82 17.82
CA LEU A 90 11.30 2.55 17.38
C LEU A 90 11.16 2.59 15.83
N ASP A 91 11.71 1.59 15.14
CA ASP A 91 11.63 1.44 13.69
C ASP A 91 10.54 0.43 13.32
N ALA A 92 9.56 0.86 12.54
CA ALA A 92 8.37 0.07 12.21
C ALA A 92 8.72 -1.26 11.51
N LEU A 93 9.69 -1.23 10.56
CA LEU A 93 10.09 -2.44 9.83
C LEU A 93 10.85 -3.43 10.72
N THR A 94 11.72 -2.94 11.60
CA THR A 94 12.48 -3.77 12.54
C THR A 94 11.54 -4.44 13.56
N ILE A 95 10.56 -3.70 14.08
CA ILE A 95 9.53 -4.23 14.99
C ILE A 95 8.66 -5.28 14.27
N ALA A 96 8.26 -5.00 13.02
CA ALA A 96 7.51 -5.96 12.21
C ALA A 96 8.30 -7.26 11.99
N HIS A 97 9.61 -7.18 11.74
CA HIS A 97 10.47 -8.38 11.62
C HIS A 97 10.50 -9.19 12.92
N ALA A 98 10.73 -8.54 14.08
CA ALA A 98 10.74 -9.21 15.36
C ALA A 98 9.40 -9.93 15.64
N TYR A 99 8.27 -9.30 15.28
CA TYR A 99 6.96 -9.94 15.38
C TYR A 99 6.84 -11.13 14.42
N MET A 100 7.24 -10.98 13.15
CA MET A 100 7.17 -12.06 12.14
C MET A 100 8.05 -13.25 12.51
N ASP A 101 9.20 -12.99 13.11
CA ASP A 101 10.18 -14.03 13.53
C ASP A 101 9.85 -14.68 14.88
N GLY A 102 8.86 -14.14 15.61
CA GLY A 102 8.44 -14.66 16.90
C GLY A 102 9.29 -14.20 18.07
N ASP A 103 10.13 -13.18 17.91
CA ASP A 103 10.89 -12.55 19.00
C ASP A 103 10.02 -11.63 19.86
N LEU A 104 8.88 -11.22 19.32
CA LEU A 104 7.87 -10.32 19.91
C LEU A 104 6.46 -10.84 19.63
N ASP A 105 5.59 -10.82 20.63
CA ASP A 105 4.16 -11.00 20.50
C ASP A 105 3.40 -9.74 20.91
N ILE A 106 2.22 -9.54 20.30
CA ILE A 106 1.25 -8.51 20.67
C ILE A 106 -0.02 -9.22 21.14
N GLU A 107 -0.35 -9.05 22.42
CA GLU A 107 -1.52 -9.65 23.06
C GLU A 107 -2.56 -8.55 23.37
N GLY A 108 -3.86 -8.87 23.28
CA GLY A 108 -4.94 -7.89 23.52
C GLY A 108 -5.36 -7.14 22.27
N ASP A 109 -5.60 -5.84 22.38
CA ASP A 109 -6.09 -5.00 21.28
C ASP A 109 -4.97 -4.68 20.27
N LEU A 110 -4.92 -5.48 19.20
CA LEU A 110 -3.95 -5.34 18.12
C LEU A 110 -4.10 -4.01 17.37
N LEU A 111 -5.32 -3.49 17.21
CA LEU A 111 -5.53 -2.21 16.53
C LEU A 111 -5.04 -1.03 17.36
N ALA A 112 -5.22 -1.10 18.68
CA ALA A 112 -4.62 -0.14 19.60
C ALA A 112 -3.09 -0.15 19.51
N ALA A 113 -2.46 -1.34 19.47
CA ALA A 113 -1.01 -1.47 19.30
C ALA A 113 -0.54 -0.87 17.97
N LEU A 114 -1.18 -1.22 16.85
CA LEU A 114 -0.81 -0.72 15.52
C LEU A 114 -1.15 0.77 15.33
N SER A 115 -1.97 1.35 16.19
CA SER A 115 -2.20 2.78 16.21
C SER A 115 -0.93 3.60 16.49
N TYR A 116 0.09 2.99 17.08
CA TYR A 116 1.40 3.60 17.32
C TYR A 116 2.30 3.65 16.10
N GLN A 117 1.99 2.93 15.01
CA GLN A 117 2.86 2.86 13.82
C GLN A 117 3.19 4.23 13.21
N GLU A 118 2.27 5.22 13.27
CA GLU A 118 2.50 6.57 12.77
C GLU A 118 3.59 7.35 13.55
N ARG A 119 3.94 6.87 14.75
CA ARG A 119 4.95 7.47 15.63
C ARG A 119 6.29 6.76 15.55
N LEU A 120 6.32 5.62 14.85
CA LEU A 120 7.53 4.86 14.60
C LEU A 120 8.26 5.42 13.38
N GLY A 121 9.57 5.32 13.39
CA GLY A 121 10.38 5.60 12.20
C GLY A 121 10.10 4.56 11.13
N ASP A 122 9.95 5.00 9.90
CA ASP A 122 9.88 4.12 8.71
C ASP A 122 10.78 4.70 7.60
N PHE A 123 11.88 5.31 7.99
CA PHE A 123 12.82 5.93 7.05
C PHE A 123 14.01 5.02 6.78
N HIS A 124 13.95 4.33 5.65
CA HIS A 124 15.04 3.50 5.14
C HIS A 124 15.69 4.19 3.91
N PRO A 125 16.83 4.88 4.08
CA PRO A 125 17.45 5.69 3.03
C PRO A 125 17.65 4.94 1.72
N ALA A 126 18.05 3.67 1.78
CA ALA A 126 18.26 2.83 0.60
C ALA A 126 16.93 2.55 -0.14
N ILE A 127 15.85 2.25 0.59
CA ILE A 127 14.52 2.03 0.00
C ILE A 127 14.00 3.35 -0.59
N TYR A 128 14.14 4.45 0.14
CA TYR A 128 13.71 5.78 -0.28
C TYR A 128 14.46 6.27 -1.52
N LEU A 129 15.79 6.14 -1.52
CA LEU A 129 16.62 6.50 -2.66
C LEU A 129 16.29 5.64 -3.89
N TRP A 130 16.16 4.33 -3.69
CA TRP A 130 15.81 3.40 -4.76
C TRP A 130 14.44 3.72 -5.39
N ARG A 131 13.43 4.03 -4.58
CA ARG A 131 12.10 4.44 -5.09
C ARG A 131 12.14 5.73 -5.90
N ARG A 132 13.05 6.67 -5.58
CA ARG A 132 13.21 7.93 -6.33
C ARG A 132 14.07 7.79 -7.58
N VAL A 133 15.14 7.02 -7.49
CA VAL A 133 16.13 6.88 -8.57
C VAL A 133 15.67 5.89 -9.63
N LYS A 134 15.05 4.78 -9.22
CA LYS A 134 14.54 3.74 -10.12
C LYS A 134 13.64 4.28 -11.26
N PRO A 135 12.63 5.14 -10.98
CA PRO A 135 11.80 5.71 -12.04
C PRO A 135 12.56 6.63 -13.01
N ILE A 136 13.62 7.26 -12.53
CA ILE A 136 14.46 8.16 -13.34
C ILE A 136 15.40 7.35 -14.25
N LEU A 137 16.03 6.29 -13.71
CA LEU A 137 17.03 5.48 -14.44
C LEU A 137 16.40 4.43 -15.35
N LEU A 138 15.31 3.78 -14.91
CA LEU A 138 14.71 2.63 -15.58
C LEU A 138 13.35 2.96 -16.22
N GLY A 139 12.94 4.23 -16.19
CA GLY A 139 11.58 4.63 -16.54
C GLY A 139 10.59 4.22 -15.44
N ARG A 140 9.29 4.50 -15.67
CA ARG A 140 8.24 4.04 -14.74
C ARG A 140 8.26 2.51 -14.73
N PRO A 141 8.41 1.86 -13.56
CA PRO A 141 8.47 0.42 -13.52
C PRO A 141 7.17 -0.14 -14.08
N ARG A 142 7.27 -0.89 -15.16
CA ARG A 142 6.21 -1.83 -15.52
C ARG A 142 6.17 -2.85 -14.40
N VAL A 143 4.99 -3.11 -13.89
CA VAL A 143 4.78 -4.15 -12.89
C VAL A 143 5.44 -5.43 -13.41
N ASN A 144 6.30 -6.05 -12.58
CA ASN A 144 6.87 -7.34 -12.96
C ASN A 144 5.79 -8.42 -12.75
N PRO A 145 5.23 -9.04 -13.80
CA PRO A 145 4.19 -10.05 -13.68
C PRO A 145 4.56 -11.19 -12.75
N ALA A 146 5.85 -11.56 -12.68
CA ALA A 146 6.35 -12.63 -11.80
C ALA A 146 6.22 -12.28 -10.31
N TRP A 147 6.27 -11.01 -9.95
CA TRP A 147 6.13 -10.57 -8.55
C TRP A 147 4.67 -10.53 -8.13
N ILE A 148 3.79 -10.12 -9.05
CA ILE A 148 2.34 -10.21 -8.84
C ILE A 148 1.93 -11.68 -8.69
N ALA A 149 2.40 -12.55 -9.58
CA ALA A 149 2.12 -13.98 -9.49
C ALA A 149 2.55 -14.56 -8.13
N LEU A 150 3.77 -14.26 -7.66
CA LEU A 150 4.26 -14.74 -6.36
C LEU A 150 3.40 -14.25 -5.18
N HIS A 151 2.95 -12.98 -5.24
CA HIS A 151 2.06 -12.44 -4.21
C HIS A 151 0.69 -13.17 -4.21
N TYR A 152 0.14 -13.43 -5.39
CA TYR A 152 -1.15 -14.10 -5.52
C TYR A 152 -1.08 -15.61 -5.26
N ASP A 153 0.04 -16.26 -5.53
CA ASP A 153 0.25 -17.66 -5.17
C ASP A 153 0.30 -17.87 -3.64
N ALA A 154 0.84 -16.90 -2.89
CA ALA A 154 0.75 -16.87 -1.43
C ALA A 154 -0.69 -16.60 -0.91
N GLN A 155 -1.58 -16.11 -1.77
CA GLN A 155 -2.96 -15.79 -1.42
C GLN A 155 -3.92 -16.99 -1.35
N ASN A 156 -3.48 -18.21 -1.67
CA ASN A 156 -4.31 -19.40 -1.41
C ASN A 156 -4.75 -19.49 0.06
N ALA A 157 -3.85 -19.10 0.98
CA ALA A 157 -4.19 -18.98 2.40
C ALA A 157 -5.29 -17.93 2.66
N GLN A 158 -5.37 -16.90 1.84
CA GLN A 158 -6.35 -15.80 1.99
C GLN A 158 -7.73 -16.18 1.45
N LEU A 159 -7.82 -17.10 0.49
CA LEU A 159 -9.10 -17.66 0.05
C LEU A 159 -9.84 -18.33 1.19
N HIS A 160 -9.13 -19.07 2.03
CA HIS A 160 -9.71 -19.73 3.21
C HIS A 160 -10.19 -18.72 4.27
N ALA A 161 -9.55 -17.56 4.37
CA ALA A 161 -9.97 -16.48 5.28
C ALA A 161 -11.13 -15.65 4.71
N ALA A 162 -11.20 -15.53 3.38
CA ALA A 162 -12.23 -14.77 2.67
C ALA A 162 -13.43 -15.62 2.27
N GLU A 163 -13.89 -16.57 3.09
CA GLU A 163 -15.05 -17.46 2.85
C GLU A 163 -16.31 -16.75 2.30
N SER A 164 -16.16 -16.03 1.19
CA SER A 164 -17.27 -15.30 0.59
C SER A 164 -17.77 -16.04 -0.65
N THR A 165 -19.06 -16.06 -0.85
CA THR A 165 -19.72 -16.64 -2.04
C THR A 165 -19.11 -16.12 -3.35
N TRP A 166 -18.57 -14.89 -3.33
CA TRP A 166 -18.05 -14.20 -4.51
C TRP A 166 -16.53 -14.18 -4.59
N HIS A 167 -15.82 -14.69 -3.59
CA HIS A 167 -14.35 -14.70 -3.53
C HIS A 167 -13.71 -13.32 -3.82
N THR A 168 -14.33 -12.24 -3.35
CA THR A 168 -13.80 -10.90 -3.50
C THR A 168 -12.71 -10.63 -2.46
N TYR A 169 -11.53 -10.25 -2.90
CA TYR A 169 -10.41 -9.89 -2.02
C TYR A 169 -10.34 -8.39 -1.71
N THR A 170 -11.05 -7.56 -2.45
CA THR A 170 -11.11 -6.12 -2.27
C THR A 170 -12.28 -5.73 -1.35
N PRO A 171 -12.21 -4.58 -0.65
CA PRO A 171 -13.22 -4.16 0.31
C PRO A 171 -14.64 -4.15 -0.25
N GLY A 172 -15.61 -4.53 0.56
CA GLY A 172 -17.04 -4.40 0.27
C GLY A 172 -17.53 -2.97 0.46
N VAL A 173 -18.84 -2.77 0.30
CA VAL A 173 -19.55 -1.54 0.66
C VAL A 173 -20.55 -1.88 1.75
N TYR A 174 -20.38 -1.32 2.94
CA TYR A 174 -21.14 -1.68 4.12
C TYR A 174 -22.20 -0.61 4.45
N SER A 175 -23.37 -1.04 4.91
CA SER A 175 -24.45 -0.16 5.36
C SER A 175 -24.40 0.11 6.86
N SER A 176 -23.68 -0.72 7.62
CA SER A 176 -23.42 -0.56 9.05
C SER A 176 -22.07 -1.16 9.42
N ASP A 177 -21.55 -0.76 10.58
CA ASP A 177 -20.24 -1.21 11.08
C ASP A 177 -20.19 -2.71 11.46
N ASP A 178 -21.36 -3.31 11.74
CA ASP A 178 -21.50 -4.71 12.14
C ASP A 178 -21.97 -5.62 11.02
N GLU A 179 -22.04 -5.10 9.79
CA GLU A 179 -22.51 -5.88 8.65
C GLU A 179 -21.50 -6.97 8.27
N ALA A 180 -22.02 -8.14 7.87
CA ALA A 180 -21.20 -9.26 7.41
C ALA A 180 -20.39 -8.88 6.16
N LEU A 181 -19.16 -9.41 6.08
CA LEU A 181 -18.22 -9.17 4.99
C LEU A 181 -18.82 -9.56 3.63
N GLU A 182 -19.57 -10.66 3.60
CA GLU A 182 -20.24 -11.20 2.40
C GLU A 182 -21.31 -10.25 1.86
N SER A 183 -22.11 -9.67 2.75
CA SER A 183 -23.16 -8.71 2.37
C SER A 183 -22.57 -7.43 1.79
N GLY A 184 -21.49 -6.91 2.39
CA GLY A 184 -20.75 -5.77 1.84
C GLY A 184 -20.11 -6.08 0.49
N ALA A 185 -19.56 -7.29 0.31
CA ALA A 185 -18.99 -7.75 -0.95
C ALA A 185 -20.06 -7.82 -2.05
N GLU A 186 -21.20 -8.43 -1.78
CA GLU A 186 -22.30 -8.53 -2.76
C GLU A 186 -22.86 -7.16 -3.12
N ARG A 187 -23.04 -6.28 -2.14
CA ARG A 187 -23.49 -4.90 -2.38
C ARG A 187 -22.52 -4.13 -3.27
N LYS A 188 -21.19 -4.30 -3.09
CA LYS A 188 -20.19 -3.71 -3.97
C LYS A 188 -20.37 -4.16 -5.41
N LEU A 189 -20.53 -5.48 -5.64
CA LEU A 189 -20.73 -6.03 -6.98
C LEU A 189 -22.02 -5.50 -7.61
N THR A 190 -23.09 -5.41 -6.82
CA THR A 190 -24.37 -4.82 -7.25
C THR A 190 -24.19 -3.36 -7.67
N LEU A 191 -23.57 -2.54 -6.82
CA LEU A 191 -23.32 -1.13 -7.12
C LEU A 191 -22.45 -0.93 -8.35
N ALA A 192 -21.42 -1.78 -8.53
CA ALA A 192 -20.58 -1.72 -9.72
C ALA A 192 -21.36 -2.08 -10.99
N PHE A 193 -22.15 -3.16 -10.94
CA PHE A 193 -22.98 -3.61 -12.04
C PHE A 193 -23.99 -2.54 -12.48
N GLU A 194 -24.69 -1.94 -11.53
CA GLU A 194 -25.66 -0.83 -11.76
C GLU A 194 -24.98 0.43 -12.27
N ALA A 195 -23.83 0.82 -11.68
CA ALA A 195 -23.07 1.99 -12.11
C ALA A 195 -22.57 1.87 -13.55
N LEU A 196 -22.17 0.66 -13.95
CA LEU A 196 -21.75 0.34 -15.31
C LEU A 196 -22.94 0.23 -16.28
N ARG A 197 -24.20 0.24 -15.80
CA ARG A 197 -25.43 0.05 -16.59
C ARG A 197 -25.39 -1.20 -17.46
N LEU A 198 -24.87 -2.29 -16.87
CA LEU A 198 -24.73 -3.55 -17.59
C LEU A 198 -26.10 -4.22 -17.83
N GLU A 199 -26.30 -4.65 -19.06
CA GLU A 199 -27.48 -5.38 -19.49
C GLU A 199 -27.13 -6.74 -20.10
N ARG A 200 -28.09 -7.65 -20.16
CA ARG A 200 -27.91 -8.97 -20.76
C ARG A 200 -27.42 -8.85 -22.22
N GLY A 201 -26.40 -9.62 -22.56
CA GLY A 201 -25.82 -9.66 -23.90
C GLY A 201 -24.71 -8.60 -24.13
N GLN A 202 -24.55 -7.63 -23.24
CA GLN A 202 -23.44 -6.69 -23.29
C GLN A 202 -22.12 -7.33 -22.91
N ARG A 203 -21.01 -6.67 -23.22
CA ARG A 203 -19.64 -7.13 -23.01
C ARG A 203 -18.95 -6.32 -21.92
N LEU A 204 -18.45 -6.99 -20.91
CA LEU A 204 -17.65 -6.44 -19.83
C LEU A 204 -16.19 -6.90 -19.94
N LEU A 205 -15.25 -5.97 -19.83
CA LEU A 205 -13.86 -6.28 -19.53
C LEU A 205 -13.60 -6.11 -18.02
N GLU A 206 -13.18 -7.17 -17.35
CA GLU A 206 -12.69 -7.10 -15.97
C GLU A 206 -11.17 -7.18 -15.95
N VAL A 207 -10.52 -6.06 -15.66
CA VAL A 207 -9.07 -6.00 -15.54
C VAL A 207 -8.67 -6.36 -14.12
N GLY A 208 -7.80 -7.38 -13.98
CA GLY A 208 -7.45 -7.93 -12.68
C GLY A 208 -8.62 -8.65 -12.03
N CYS A 209 -9.19 -9.62 -12.73
CA CYS A 209 -10.41 -10.31 -12.29
C CYS A 209 -10.26 -11.10 -10.96
N GLY A 210 -9.03 -11.26 -10.47
CA GLY A 210 -8.76 -11.99 -9.24
C GLY A 210 -9.37 -13.38 -9.26
N TRP A 211 -10.14 -13.72 -8.25
CA TRP A 211 -10.86 -14.99 -8.13
C TRP A 211 -12.23 -14.99 -8.82
N GLY A 212 -12.48 -14.01 -9.69
CA GLY A 212 -13.64 -13.96 -10.58
C GLY A 212 -14.94 -13.45 -9.95
N GLY A 213 -14.87 -12.63 -8.90
CA GLY A 213 -16.06 -12.13 -8.21
C GLY A 213 -17.01 -11.35 -9.12
N MET A 214 -16.54 -10.28 -9.74
CA MET A 214 -17.34 -9.46 -10.65
C MET A 214 -17.65 -10.20 -11.97
N LEU A 215 -16.68 -10.98 -12.48
CA LEU A 215 -16.87 -11.84 -13.66
C LEU A 215 -18.08 -12.76 -13.46
N ARG A 216 -18.07 -13.53 -12.40
CA ARG A 216 -19.14 -14.48 -12.07
C ARG A 216 -20.46 -13.78 -11.79
N TYR A 217 -20.43 -12.67 -11.05
CA TYR A 217 -21.62 -11.85 -10.75
C TYR A 217 -22.31 -11.35 -12.02
N SER A 218 -21.54 -10.82 -12.96
CA SER A 218 -22.02 -10.26 -14.22
C SER A 218 -22.46 -11.36 -15.20
N ALA A 219 -21.66 -12.44 -15.33
CA ALA A 219 -21.94 -13.54 -16.22
C ALA A 219 -23.25 -14.27 -15.85
N LYS A 220 -23.55 -14.46 -14.56
CA LYS A 220 -24.83 -15.00 -14.09
C LYS A 220 -26.05 -14.15 -14.48
N ARG A 221 -25.83 -12.88 -14.81
CA ARG A 221 -26.86 -11.96 -15.32
C ARG A 221 -26.91 -11.89 -16.84
N GLY A 222 -26.13 -12.75 -17.51
CA GLY A 222 -26.10 -12.89 -18.96
C GLY A 222 -25.22 -11.87 -19.69
N VAL A 223 -24.30 -11.19 -18.96
CA VAL A 223 -23.25 -10.36 -19.55
C VAL A 223 -22.10 -11.24 -20.03
N GLN A 224 -21.56 -10.98 -21.22
CA GLN A 224 -20.36 -11.64 -21.73
C GLN A 224 -19.13 -11.00 -21.08
N VAL A 225 -18.36 -11.77 -20.31
CA VAL A 225 -17.26 -11.21 -19.54
C VAL A 225 -15.92 -11.74 -20.02
N THR A 226 -14.99 -10.81 -20.31
CA THR A 226 -13.57 -11.12 -20.54
C THR A 226 -12.78 -10.68 -19.31
N GLY A 227 -12.16 -11.62 -18.60
CA GLY A 227 -11.30 -11.36 -17.44
C GLY A 227 -9.83 -11.36 -17.80
N LEU A 228 -9.05 -10.43 -17.22
CA LEU A 228 -7.58 -10.44 -17.29
C LEU A 228 -7.00 -10.69 -15.90
N THR A 229 -6.01 -11.56 -15.81
CA THR A 229 -5.22 -11.77 -14.57
C THR A 229 -3.75 -12.03 -14.90
N LEU A 230 -2.87 -11.74 -13.93
CA LEU A 230 -1.44 -12.07 -13.98
C LEU A 230 -1.08 -13.26 -13.08
N SER A 231 -2.06 -13.95 -12.50
CA SER A 231 -1.89 -15.19 -11.72
C SER A 231 -2.43 -16.38 -12.52
N ARG A 232 -1.57 -17.39 -12.72
CA ARG A 232 -1.99 -18.66 -13.36
C ARG A 232 -2.99 -19.39 -12.50
N LEU A 233 -2.78 -19.37 -11.18
CA LEU A 233 -3.65 -20.01 -10.21
C LEU A 233 -5.06 -19.41 -10.22
N GLN A 234 -5.16 -18.08 -10.24
CA GLN A 234 -6.45 -17.40 -10.38
C GLN A 234 -7.14 -17.75 -11.71
N LYS A 235 -6.36 -17.76 -12.80
CA LYS A 235 -6.89 -18.16 -14.11
C LYS A 235 -7.49 -19.56 -14.07
N GLU A 236 -6.74 -20.55 -13.59
CA GLU A 236 -7.20 -21.94 -13.49
C GLU A 236 -8.47 -22.07 -12.64
N PHE A 237 -8.50 -21.40 -11.49
CA PHE A 237 -9.68 -21.38 -10.62
C PHE A 237 -10.91 -20.79 -11.31
N VAL A 238 -10.74 -19.64 -11.98
CA VAL A 238 -11.84 -18.95 -12.68
C VAL A 238 -12.31 -19.77 -13.87
N GLU A 239 -11.42 -20.37 -14.66
CA GLU A 239 -11.76 -21.27 -15.78
C GLU A 239 -12.60 -22.45 -15.31
N GLN A 240 -12.21 -23.08 -14.19
CA GLN A 240 -12.99 -24.16 -13.62
C GLN A 240 -14.42 -23.71 -13.28
N ARG A 241 -14.57 -22.54 -12.65
CA ARG A 241 -15.90 -21.97 -12.32
C ARG A 241 -16.72 -21.61 -13.55
N ILE A 242 -16.10 -21.09 -14.60
CA ILE A 242 -16.77 -20.80 -15.88
C ILE A 242 -17.38 -22.09 -16.45
N VAL A 243 -16.64 -23.19 -16.43
CA VAL A 243 -17.10 -24.49 -16.94
C VAL A 243 -18.20 -25.08 -16.05
N GLU A 244 -17.97 -25.14 -14.72
CA GLU A 244 -18.92 -25.73 -13.76
C GLU A 244 -20.28 -25.01 -13.77
N GLU A 245 -20.26 -23.66 -13.88
CA GLU A 245 -21.48 -22.83 -13.82
C GLU A 245 -22.00 -22.43 -15.21
N GLN A 246 -21.36 -22.92 -16.30
CA GLN A 246 -21.72 -22.63 -17.69
C GLN A 246 -21.86 -21.11 -17.97
N LEU A 247 -20.87 -20.34 -17.49
CA LEU A 247 -20.91 -18.87 -17.57
C LEU A 247 -20.52 -18.38 -18.96
N PRO A 248 -21.17 -17.34 -19.51
CA PRO A 248 -20.75 -16.66 -20.74
C PRO A 248 -19.53 -15.78 -20.49
N ALA A 249 -18.40 -16.38 -20.14
CA ALA A 249 -17.19 -15.68 -19.76
C ALA A 249 -15.94 -16.41 -20.25
N GLU A 250 -14.85 -15.66 -20.36
CA GLU A 250 -13.50 -16.15 -20.62
C GLU A 250 -12.51 -15.44 -19.72
N VAL A 251 -11.35 -16.05 -19.42
CA VAL A 251 -10.28 -15.45 -18.62
C VAL A 251 -8.92 -15.67 -19.29
N HIS A 252 -8.12 -14.59 -19.34
CA HIS A 252 -6.80 -14.60 -19.96
C HIS A 252 -5.71 -14.34 -18.93
N TYR A 253 -4.64 -15.16 -18.98
CA TYR A 253 -3.37 -14.84 -18.31
C TYR A 253 -2.61 -13.84 -19.17
N GLN A 254 -2.89 -12.55 -18.98
CA GLN A 254 -2.36 -11.50 -19.85
C GLN A 254 -2.23 -10.16 -19.13
N ASP A 255 -1.12 -9.45 -19.47
CA ASP A 255 -0.88 -8.08 -19.01
C ASP A 255 -1.79 -7.09 -19.74
N PHE A 256 -2.36 -6.15 -18.97
CA PHE A 256 -3.22 -5.08 -19.47
C PHE A 256 -2.58 -4.29 -20.64
N PHE A 257 -1.31 -3.92 -20.52
CA PHE A 257 -0.64 -3.11 -21.55
C PHE A 257 -0.38 -3.87 -22.86
N THR A 258 -0.40 -5.20 -22.81
CA THR A 258 -0.20 -6.06 -24.00
C THR A 258 -1.51 -6.63 -24.55
N PHE A 259 -2.60 -6.50 -23.81
CA PHE A 259 -3.92 -6.94 -24.26
C PHE A 259 -4.37 -6.16 -25.50
N ARG A 260 -4.99 -6.84 -26.46
CA ARG A 260 -5.51 -6.26 -27.70
C ARG A 260 -6.85 -6.93 -28.02
N PRO A 261 -7.97 -6.33 -27.56
CA PRO A 261 -9.29 -6.87 -27.86
C PRO A 261 -9.62 -6.73 -29.35
N ILE A 262 -10.31 -7.73 -29.89
CA ILE A 262 -10.82 -7.69 -31.28
C ILE A 262 -12.03 -6.80 -31.37
N GLU A 263 -12.89 -6.83 -30.35
CA GLU A 263 -14.14 -6.06 -30.30
C GLU A 263 -14.17 -5.16 -29.07
N ARG A 264 -14.87 -4.05 -29.18
CA ARG A 264 -15.03 -3.10 -28.07
C ARG A 264 -16.01 -3.62 -27.04
N PHE A 265 -15.80 -3.17 -25.80
CA PHE A 265 -16.61 -3.48 -24.63
C PHE A 265 -17.67 -2.38 -24.37
N ASP A 266 -18.78 -2.77 -23.76
CA ASP A 266 -19.79 -1.84 -23.27
C ASP A 266 -19.34 -1.20 -21.93
N ALA A 267 -18.57 -1.96 -21.13
CA ALA A 267 -18.07 -1.47 -19.85
C ALA A 267 -16.72 -2.11 -19.48
N VAL A 268 -16.03 -1.46 -18.54
CA VAL A 268 -14.78 -1.96 -17.92
C VAL A 268 -14.89 -1.85 -16.40
N SER A 269 -14.48 -2.90 -15.67
CA SER A 269 -14.26 -2.86 -14.22
C SER A 269 -12.79 -3.06 -13.87
N MET A 270 -12.30 -2.31 -12.87
CA MET A 270 -10.93 -2.39 -12.35
C MET A 270 -10.99 -2.22 -10.83
N MET A 271 -10.99 -3.33 -10.08
CA MET A 271 -11.15 -3.33 -8.63
C MET A 271 -9.83 -3.71 -7.94
N GLY A 272 -9.17 -2.73 -7.30
CA GLY A 272 -7.85 -2.91 -6.67
C GLY A 272 -6.73 -3.19 -7.68
N VAL A 273 -6.74 -2.49 -8.82
CA VAL A 273 -5.82 -2.75 -9.95
C VAL A 273 -5.08 -1.51 -10.41
N ILE A 274 -5.74 -0.35 -10.40
CA ILE A 274 -5.17 0.89 -10.95
C ILE A 274 -3.92 1.34 -10.17
N GLU A 275 -3.75 0.91 -8.93
CA GLU A 275 -2.57 1.09 -8.10
C GLU A 275 -1.30 0.55 -8.76
N ASP A 276 -1.44 -0.57 -9.47
CA ASP A 276 -0.35 -1.25 -10.16
C ASP A 276 -0.10 -0.70 -11.57
N LEU A 277 -1.02 0.09 -12.11
CA LEU A 277 -0.95 0.66 -13.46
C LEU A 277 -0.50 2.13 -13.42
N SER A 278 0.76 2.36 -13.07
CA SER A 278 1.31 3.71 -12.79
C SER A 278 1.30 4.71 -13.96
N ASP A 279 1.07 4.27 -15.20
CA ASP A 279 0.93 5.13 -16.38
C ASP A 279 -0.54 5.40 -16.70
N TYR A 280 -1.18 6.21 -15.85
CA TYR A 280 -2.61 6.52 -15.98
C TYR A 280 -3.01 7.10 -17.34
N ARG A 281 -2.12 7.87 -18.01
CA ARG A 281 -2.39 8.41 -19.35
C ARG A 281 -2.49 7.30 -20.39
N THR A 282 -1.56 6.33 -20.36
CA THR A 282 -1.65 5.17 -21.24
C THR A 282 -2.86 4.30 -20.89
N VAL A 283 -3.20 4.15 -19.60
CA VAL A 283 -4.42 3.43 -19.18
C VAL A 283 -5.66 4.09 -19.78
N MET A 284 -5.86 5.40 -19.61
CA MET A 284 -7.00 6.12 -20.17
C MET A 284 -7.07 6.00 -21.68
N ARG A 285 -5.93 6.09 -22.36
CA ARG A 285 -5.84 5.92 -23.81
C ARG A 285 -6.26 4.52 -24.26
N LEU A 286 -5.81 3.47 -23.62
CA LEU A 286 -6.19 2.10 -23.95
C LEU A 286 -7.68 1.87 -23.70
N LEU A 287 -8.20 2.31 -22.54
CA LEU A 287 -9.60 2.18 -22.19
C LEU A 287 -10.51 2.91 -23.20
N SER A 288 -10.15 4.12 -23.63
CA SER A 288 -10.96 4.87 -24.62
C SER A 288 -11.01 4.18 -25.98
N HIS A 289 -9.96 3.42 -26.36
CA HIS A 289 -9.96 2.63 -27.61
C HIS A 289 -10.76 1.33 -27.49
N TRP A 290 -10.81 0.74 -26.29
CA TRP A 290 -11.48 -0.54 -26.07
C TRP A 290 -12.98 -0.40 -25.72
N LEU A 291 -13.41 0.78 -25.31
CA LEU A 291 -14.82 1.05 -25.03
C LEU A 291 -15.60 1.50 -26.25
N LYS A 292 -16.86 1.12 -26.29
CA LYS A 292 -17.83 1.73 -27.19
C LYS A 292 -18.16 3.16 -26.70
N PRO A 293 -18.54 4.08 -27.59
CA PRO A 293 -19.12 5.36 -27.17
C PRO A 293 -20.30 5.15 -26.20
N GLY A 294 -20.37 5.92 -25.13
CA GLY A 294 -21.32 5.74 -24.02
C GLY A 294 -20.88 4.68 -22.99
N GLY A 295 -19.77 3.98 -23.23
CA GLY A 295 -19.25 2.95 -22.31
C GLY A 295 -18.68 3.54 -21.03
N ARG A 296 -18.74 2.75 -19.95
CA ARG A 296 -18.35 3.19 -18.59
C ARG A 296 -17.18 2.40 -18.02
N VAL A 297 -16.42 3.06 -17.15
CA VAL A 297 -15.33 2.45 -16.36
C VAL A 297 -15.65 2.63 -14.89
N TYR A 298 -15.69 1.52 -14.16
CA TYR A 298 -15.77 1.52 -12.70
C TYR A 298 -14.42 1.11 -12.12
N LEU A 299 -13.92 1.93 -11.19
CA LEU A 299 -12.67 1.68 -10.47
C LEU A 299 -12.92 1.75 -8.97
N ASP A 300 -12.27 0.88 -8.19
CA ASP A 300 -12.04 1.10 -6.77
C ASP A 300 -10.55 0.91 -6.46
N PHE A 301 -10.04 1.68 -5.51
CA PHE A 301 -8.61 1.66 -5.20
C PHE A 301 -8.27 2.29 -3.86
N ALA A 302 -7.14 1.84 -3.30
CA ALA A 302 -6.48 2.52 -2.20
C ALA A 302 -5.73 3.76 -2.71
N ALA A 303 -5.79 4.86 -1.96
CA ALA A 303 -5.20 6.14 -2.34
C ALA A 303 -4.41 6.77 -1.20
N GLU A 304 -3.49 7.67 -1.54
CA GLU A 304 -2.73 8.45 -0.59
C GLU A 304 -2.95 9.97 -0.78
N ARG A 305 -2.97 10.71 0.33
CA ARG A 305 -3.07 12.18 0.31
C ARG A 305 -1.72 12.85 0.17
N LYS A 306 -0.65 12.17 0.60
CA LYS A 306 0.73 12.64 0.51
C LYS A 306 1.46 11.80 -0.53
N ARG A 307 2.11 12.47 -1.46
CA ARG A 307 2.93 11.80 -2.45
C ARG A 307 4.14 11.14 -1.79
N PHE A 308 4.41 9.88 -2.11
CA PHE A 308 5.56 9.12 -1.60
C PHE A 308 5.53 8.80 -0.11
N ASP A 309 4.37 8.56 0.46
CA ASP A 309 4.32 7.95 1.79
C ASP A 309 5.02 6.59 1.78
N THR A 310 5.88 6.36 2.77
CA THR A 310 6.70 5.13 2.81
C THR A 310 5.99 4.09 3.64
N HIS A 311 5.76 2.93 3.04
CA HIS A 311 5.26 1.74 3.72
C HIS A 311 6.27 0.61 3.51
N SER A 312 7.41 0.68 4.24
CA SER A 312 8.55 -0.22 4.03
C SER A 312 8.17 -1.69 4.23
N PHE A 313 7.33 -2.00 5.23
CA PHE A 313 6.80 -3.34 5.45
C PHE A 313 6.04 -3.86 4.22
N VAL A 314 5.07 -3.09 3.73
CA VAL A 314 4.25 -3.47 2.56
C VAL A 314 5.12 -3.61 1.31
N THR A 315 6.02 -2.65 1.07
CA THR A 315 6.93 -2.66 -0.08
C THR A 315 7.91 -3.83 -0.06
N LYS A 316 8.30 -4.34 1.13
CA LYS A 316 9.28 -5.41 1.26
C LYS A 316 8.64 -6.80 1.29
N HIS A 317 7.50 -6.95 1.96
CA HIS A 317 6.93 -8.25 2.31
C HIS A 317 5.62 -8.59 1.60
N ILE A 318 4.86 -7.58 1.14
CA ILE A 318 3.55 -7.79 0.53
C ILE A 318 3.62 -7.56 -0.99
N TRP A 319 4.06 -6.37 -1.43
CA TRP A 319 4.24 -6.03 -2.85
C TRP A 319 5.65 -5.54 -3.12
N PRO A 320 6.60 -6.46 -3.26
CA PRO A 320 8.00 -6.09 -3.40
C PRO A 320 8.26 -5.20 -4.62
N GLY A 321 8.58 -3.94 -4.36
CA GLY A 321 9.06 -2.98 -5.35
C GLY A 321 8.02 -2.33 -6.28
N THR A 322 6.72 -2.64 -6.17
CA THR A 322 5.69 -2.13 -7.11
C THR A 322 4.54 -1.38 -6.43
N PHE A 323 4.29 -1.63 -5.15
CA PHE A 323 3.16 -1.03 -4.46
C PHE A 323 3.21 0.50 -4.45
N ARG A 324 2.14 1.11 -4.96
CA ARG A 324 1.84 2.54 -4.84
C ARG A 324 0.35 2.70 -4.64
N MET A 325 -0.05 3.37 -3.57
CA MET A 325 -1.42 3.88 -3.51
C MET A 325 -1.61 4.96 -4.58
N VAL A 326 -2.82 5.10 -5.06
CA VAL A 326 -3.13 6.13 -6.07
C VAL A 326 -3.00 7.51 -5.45
N PHE A 327 -2.13 8.35 -6.03
CA PHE A 327 -2.12 9.76 -5.70
C PHE A 327 -3.17 10.47 -6.56
N MET A 328 -4.32 10.81 -5.94
CA MET A 328 -5.51 11.30 -6.63
C MET A 328 -5.25 12.47 -7.60
N PRO A 329 -4.40 13.47 -7.30
CA PRO A 329 -4.10 14.54 -8.26
C PRO A 329 -3.47 14.05 -9.56
N GLU A 330 -2.58 13.04 -9.53
CA GLU A 330 -1.98 12.47 -10.77
C GLU A 330 -3.01 11.69 -11.59
N PHE A 331 -3.87 10.94 -10.91
CA PHE A 331 -4.95 10.20 -11.56
C PHE A 331 -5.95 11.15 -12.22
N MET A 332 -6.41 12.17 -11.50
CA MET A 332 -7.35 13.18 -12.01
C MET A 332 -6.78 13.98 -13.17
N GLU A 333 -5.46 14.24 -13.17
CA GLU A 333 -4.81 14.89 -14.31
C GLU A 333 -4.89 14.03 -15.58
N ALA A 334 -4.70 12.71 -15.45
CA ALA A 334 -4.85 11.80 -16.57
C ALA A 334 -6.29 11.69 -17.06
N VAL A 335 -7.28 11.73 -16.17
CA VAL A 335 -8.71 11.77 -16.51
C VAL A 335 -9.03 13.08 -17.25
N ARG A 336 -8.58 14.23 -16.74
CA ARG A 336 -8.79 15.56 -17.38
C ARG A 336 -8.24 15.64 -18.80
N GLU A 337 -7.12 14.98 -19.08
CA GLU A 337 -6.49 14.96 -20.40
C GLU A 337 -7.12 13.92 -21.36
N SER A 338 -7.93 13.02 -20.84
CA SER A 338 -8.59 11.96 -21.58
C SER A 338 -9.98 12.38 -22.12
N PRO A 339 -10.59 11.61 -23.02
CA PRO A 339 -11.96 11.85 -23.46
C PRO A 339 -13.02 11.43 -22.44
N PHE A 340 -12.63 10.93 -21.26
CA PHE A 340 -13.58 10.48 -20.24
C PHE A 340 -14.17 11.62 -19.45
N GLU A 341 -15.50 11.54 -19.21
CA GLU A 341 -16.20 12.35 -18.25
C GLU A 341 -16.15 11.70 -16.86
N LEU A 342 -15.85 12.49 -15.83
CA LEU A 342 -15.90 12.03 -14.44
C LEU A 342 -17.35 12.08 -13.93
N MET A 343 -17.99 10.93 -13.79
CA MET A 343 -19.39 10.84 -13.38
C MET A 343 -19.58 10.84 -11.87
N ARG A 344 -18.66 10.19 -11.11
CA ARG A 344 -18.81 10.03 -9.67
C ARG A 344 -17.49 9.70 -8.99
N VAL A 345 -17.31 10.22 -7.76
CA VAL A 345 -16.25 9.86 -6.84
C VAL A 345 -16.86 9.65 -5.46
N ASP A 346 -16.70 8.46 -4.91
CA ASP A 346 -17.11 8.12 -3.54
C ASP A 346 -15.88 7.87 -2.68
N ASN A 347 -15.93 8.29 -1.42
CA ASN A 347 -14.90 7.98 -0.44
C ASN A 347 -15.19 6.64 0.22
N ASP A 348 -14.28 5.68 0.09
CA ASP A 348 -14.42 4.30 0.59
C ASP A 348 -13.53 3.99 1.79
N ARG A 349 -12.90 4.98 2.38
CA ARG A 349 -12.00 4.80 3.50
C ARG A 349 -12.61 3.99 4.64
N HIS A 350 -13.87 4.29 5.02
CA HIS A 350 -14.55 3.57 6.10
C HIS A 350 -14.84 2.11 5.71
N ASN A 351 -15.21 1.86 4.49
CA ASN A 351 -15.39 0.51 3.96
C ASN A 351 -14.09 -0.31 4.00
N TYR A 352 -12.96 0.32 3.66
CA TYR A 352 -11.63 -0.32 3.81
C TYR A 352 -11.29 -0.64 5.26
N TYR A 353 -11.61 0.26 6.20
CA TYR A 353 -11.45 0.00 7.63
C TYR A 353 -12.25 -1.22 8.08
N LEU A 354 -13.55 -1.27 7.75
CA LEU A 354 -14.44 -2.36 8.15
C LEU A 354 -13.98 -3.70 7.56
N TRP A 355 -13.66 -3.71 6.27
CA TRP A 355 -13.13 -4.89 5.61
C TRP A 355 -11.84 -5.39 6.27
N ALA A 356 -10.86 -4.51 6.46
CA ALA A 356 -9.57 -4.89 7.02
C ALA A 356 -9.67 -5.37 8.47
N ARG A 357 -10.55 -4.75 9.28
CA ARG A 357 -10.88 -5.20 10.62
C ARG A 357 -11.45 -6.61 10.59
N CYS A 358 -12.49 -6.85 9.81
CA CYS A 358 -13.10 -8.17 9.68
C CYS A 358 -12.10 -9.22 9.17
N MET A 359 -11.26 -8.87 8.19
CA MET A 359 -10.22 -9.77 7.69
C MET A 359 -9.19 -10.11 8.78
N SER A 360 -8.75 -9.14 9.58
CA SER A 360 -7.83 -9.41 10.69
C SER A 360 -8.44 -10.34 11.74
N GLU A 361 -9.72 -10.16 12.08
CA GLU A 361 -10.45 -11.00 13.02
C GLU A 361 -10.63 -12.44 12.49
N ARG A 362 -10.98 -12.60 11.22
CA ARG A 362 -11.07 -13.93 10.57
C ARG A 362 -9.71 -14.60 10.48
N TRP A 363 -8.67 -13.85 10.14
CA TRP A 363 -7.31 -14.35 10.08
C TRP A 363 -6.81 -14.85 11.43
N MET A 364 -7.13 -14.14 12.52
CA MET A 364 -6.83 -14.59 13.88
C MET A 364 -7.56 -15.88 14.24
N ARG A 365 -8.84 -16.01 13.89
CA ARG A 365 -9.63 -17.24 14.16
C ARG A 365 -9.09 -18.47 13.42
N ASN A 366 -8.56 -18.28 12.22
CA ASN A 366 -8.04 -19.36 11.37
C ASN A 366 -6.54 -19.63 11.60
N ARG A 367 -5.96 -19.10 12.70
CA ARG A 367 -4.53 -19.19 12.99
C ARG A 367 -3.98 -20.60 12.86
N LEU A 368 -4.55 -21.56 13.56
CA LEU A 368 -4.03 -22.94 13.63
C LEU A 368 -3.98 -23.60 12.25
N GLN A 369 -5.00 -23.38 11.43
CA GLN A 369 -5.04 -23.92 10.08
C GLN A 369 -3.98 -23.27 9.20
N VAL A 370 -3.89 -21.95 9.19
CA VAL A 370 -2.93 -21.20 8.35
C VAL A 370 -1.49 -21.51 8.77
N GLU A 371 -1.21 -21.59 10.08
CA GLU A 371 0.12 -21.94 10.57
C GLU A 371 0.53 -23.37 10.19
N ALA A 372 -0.42 -24.31 10.21
CA ALA A 372 -0.16 -25.71 9.81
C ALA A 372 0.11 -25.86 8.31
N GLU A 373 -0.59 -25.10 7.46
CA GLU A 373 -0.48 -25.19 6.01
C GLU A 373 0.66 -24.33 5.44
N HIS A 374 0.92 -23.16 6.05
CA HIS A 374 1.78 -22.13 5.46
C HIS A 374 2.86 -21.58 6.42
N GLY A 375 2.86 -22.00 7.69
CA GLY A 375 3.81 -21.60 8.72
C GLY A 375 3.45 -20.30 9.44
N ALA A 376 3.92 -20.17 10.67
CA ALA A 376 3.62 -19.06 11.58
C ALA A 376 4.07 -17.69 11.02
N ARG A 377 5.20 -17.64 10.30
CA ARG A 377 5.72 -16.39 9.73
C ARG A 377 4.75 -15.79 8.71
N LEU A 378 4.17 -16.61 7.82
CA LEU A 378 3.17 -16.15 6.85
C LEU A 378 1.92 -15.64 7.56
N TRP A 379 1.40 -16.41 8.54
CA TRP A 379 0.25 -15.97 9.32
C TRP A 379 0.49 -14.61 9.99
N ARG A 380 1.63 -14.42 10.66
CA ARG A 380 2.00 -13.14 11.30
C ARG A 380 2.13 -12.00 10.30
N THR A 381 2.70 -12.27 9.13
CA THR A 381 2.85 -11.26 8.05
C THR A 381 1.51 -10.71 7.60
N PHE A 382 0.54 -11.58 7.31
CA PHE A 382 -0.77 -11.15 6.84
C PHE A 382 -1.66 -10.59 7.94
N LEU A 383 -1.49 -11.03 9.19
CA LEU A 383 -2.16 -10.39 10.32
C LEU A 383 -1.72 -8.93 10.47
N LEU A 384 -0.40 -8.65 10.39
CA LEU A 384 0.11 -7.27 10.39
C LEU A 384 -0.42 -6.46 9.20
N LEU A 385 -0.57 -7.07 8.03
CA LEU A 385 -1.13 -6.38 6.86
C LEU A 385 -2.57 -5.94 7.13
N PHE A 386 -3.46 -6.88 7.48
CA PHE A 386 -4.89 -6.56 7.65
C PHE A 386 -5.12 -5.61 8.82
N ALA A 387 -4.53 -5.89 9.96
CA ALA A 387 -4.66 -5.02 11.14
C ALA A 387 -4.00 -3.65 10.92
N GLY A 388 -2.86 -3.61 10.20
CA GLY A 388 -2.20 -2.36 9.82
C GLY A 388 -3.05 -1.50 8.88
N VAL A 389 -3.68 -2.11 7.86
CA VAL A 389 -4.64 -1.43 6.98
C VAL A 389 -5.84 -0.90 7.78
N ALA A 390 -6.39 -1.71 8.70
CA ALA A 390 -7.48 -1.26 9.57
C ALA A 390 -7.07 -0.06 10.44
N ALA A 391 -5.89 -0.11 11.07
CA ALA A 391 -5.38 1.00 11.88
C ALA A 391 -5.18 2.29 11.06
N MET A 392 -4.63 2.19 9.83
CA MET A 392 -4.45 3.32 8.93
C MET A 392 -5.78 3.91 8.45
N MET A 393 -6.69 3.06 7.97
CA MET A 393 -7.97 3.50 7.41
C MET A 393 -8.94 3.99 8.48
N GLY A 394 -8.86 3.48 9.72
CA GLY A 394 -9.65 3.95 10.86
C GLY A 394 -9.33 5.38 11.30
N ARG A 395 -8.15 5.90 10.96
CA ARG A 395 -7.71 7.25 11.36
C ARG A 395 -7.88 8.26 10.23
N ARG A 396 -8.80 9.19 10.37
CA ARG A 396 -9.05 10.25 9.37
C ARG A 396 -7.87 11.20 9.15
N SER A 397 -6.96 11.33 10.11
CA SER A 397 -5.73 12.13 10.01
C SER A 397 -4.64 11.45 9.18
N HIS A 398 -4.68 10.11 9.04
CA HIS A 398 -3.71 9.37 8.25
C HIS A 398 -3.75 9.74 6.77
N SER A 399 -2.62 9.61 6.08
CA SER A 399 -2.50 9.90 4.64
C SER A 399 -3.25 8.88 3.77
N ALA A 400 -3.36 7.62 4.20
CA ALA A 400 -4.09 6.59 3.48
C ALA A 400 -5.60 6.87 3.42
N THR A 401 -6.19 6.62 2.27
CA THR A 401 -7.62 6.75 1.99
C THR A 401 -8.00 5.78 0.86
N ALA A 402 -9.26 5.77 0.44
CA ALA A 402 -9.71 4.95 -0.67
C ALA A 402 -10.86 5.62 -1.42
N TYR A 403 -11.00 5.30 -2.69
CA TYR A 403 -12.05 5.86 -3.53
C TYR A 403 -12.64 4.83 -4.48
N ARG A 404 -13.93 5.02 -4.80
CA ARG A 404 -14.58 4.47 -5.98
C ARG A 404 -14.78 5.58 -7.00
N VAL A 405 -14.47 5.30 -8.25
CA VAL A 405 -14.57 6.27 -9.35
C VAL A 405 -15.37 5.66 -10.48
N LEU A 406 -16.29 6.45 -11.04
CA LEU A 406 -17.04 6.12 -12.24
C LEU A 406 -16.68 7.12 -13.34
N LEU A 407 -16.24 6.61 -14.47
CA LEU A 407 -15.97 7.39 -15.69
C LEU A 407 -16.93 6.94 -16.79
N GLU A 408 -17.26 7.86 -17.72
CA GLU A 408 -18.02 7.56 -18.92
C GLU A 408 -17.27 8.08 -20.16
N LEU A 409 -17.19 7.28 -21.20
CA LEU A 409 -16.77 7.76 -22.52
C LEU A 409 -18.01 8.33 -23.21
N PRO A 410 -18.14 9.66 -23.40
CA PRO A 410 -19.33 10.26 -23.99
C PRO A 410 -19.70 9.63 -25.34
N ALA A 411 -20.98 9.51 -25.62
CA ALA A 411 -21.47 8.86 -26.85
C ALA A 411 -21.11 9.64 -28.12
N ASP A 412 -20.88 10.93 -28.02
CA ASP A 412 -20.46 11.84 -29.07
C ASP A 412 -18.93 12.05 -29.10
N SER A 413 -18.17 11.32 -28.25
CA SER A 413 -16.71 11.42 -28.18
C SER A 413 -16.09 10.86 -29.46
N ASP A 414 -15.20 11.64 -30.07
CA ASP A 414 -14.32 11.18 -31.16
C ASP A 414 -13.13 10.36 -30.63
N GLY A 415 -13.02 10.17 -29.32
CA GLY A 415 -11.90 9.50 -28.65
C GLY A 415 -10.65 10.35 -28.57
N ALA A 416 -10.69 11.62 -28.96
CA ALA A 416 -9.53 12.50 -28.95
C ALA A 416 -9.15 12.90 -27.51
N PHE A 417 -7.84 12.95 -27.26
CA PHE A 417 -7.31 13.49 -26.03
C PHE A 417 -7.30 15.02 -26.09
N HIS A 418 -7.91 15.67 -25.10
CA HIS A 418 -7.89 17.11 -24.96
C HIS A 418 -6.50 17.58 -24.54
N THR A 419 -5.63 17.80 -25.52
CA THR A 419 -4.41 18.58 -25.29
C THR A 419 -4.79 20.02 -25.06
N THR A 420 -4.72 20.51 -23.83
CA THR A 420 -4.95 21.93 -23.53
C THR A 420 -4.03 22.78 -24.40
N LYS A 421 -4.60 23.71 -25.17
CA LYS A 421 -3.85 24.69 -25.98
C LYS A 421 -2.92 25.60 -25.15
N TRP A 422 -3.07 25.58 -23.83
CA TRP A 422 -2.26 26.31 -22.86
C TRP A 422 -1.24 25.38 -22.19
N VAL A 423 -0.20 25.05 -22.95
CA VAL A 423 0.98 24.38 -22.36
C VAL A 423 1.73 25.44 -21.55
N THR A 424 1.78 25.28 -20.23
CA THR A 424 2.58 26.17 -19.37
C THR A 424 4.07 26.05 -19.73
N ALA A 425 4.88 27.05 -19.39
CA ALA A 425 6.33 26.98 -19.60
C ALA A 425 6.95 25.75 -18.93
N ALA A 426 6.39 25.31 -17.80
CA ALA A 426 6.78 24.09 -17.09
C ALA A 426 6.44 22.83 -17.88
N ASP A 427 5.26 22.75 -18.53
CA ASP A 427 4.88 21.63 -19.37
C ASP A 427 5.75 21.52 -20.63
N ARG A 428 6.13 22.67 -21.22
CA ARG A 428 7.06 22.73 -22.36
C ARG A 428 8.46 22.23 -21.94
N ALA A 429 8.96 22.66 -20.78
CA ALA A 429 10.24 22.20 -20.26
C ALA A 429 10.24 20.70 -19.97
N ASN A 430 9.17 20.19 -19.37
CA ASN A 430 8.99 18.75 -19.12
C ASN A 430 8.82 17.95 -20.43
N GLY A 431 8.15 18.50 -21.44
CA GLY A 431 8.03 17.93 -22.78
C GLY A 431 9.38 17.84 -23.49
N LEU A 432 10.19 18.90 -23.40
CA LEU A 432 11.55 18.95 -23.97
C LEU A 432 12.48 17.94 -23.29
N LEU A 433 12.44 17.84 -21.95
CA LEU A 433 13.23 16.88 -21.18
C LEU A 433 12.84 15.42 -21.54
N ARG A 434 11.56 15.17 -21.79
CA ARG A 434 11.10 13.85 -22.27
C ARG A 434 11.60 13.55 -23.69
N ALA A 435 11.49 14.50 -24.62
CA ALA A 435 11.96 14.35 -25.99
C ALA A 435 13.47 14.10 -26.08
N VAL A 436 14.26 14.81 -25.25
CA VAL A 436 15.72 14.59 -25.16
C VAL A 436 16.02 13.20 -24.59
N ARG A 437 15.29 12.77 -23.56
CA ARG A 437 15.44 11.43 -22.98
C ARG A 437 15.10 10.33 -24.01
N ASP A 438 13.99 10.47 -24.70
CA ASP A 438 13.51 9.46 -25.67
C ASP A 438 14.38 9.46 -26.94
N GLY A 439 14.97 10.59 -27.32
CA GLY A 439 15.98 10.71 -28.39
C GLY A 439 17.35 10.07 -28.04
N LEU A 440 17.74 10.14 -26.74
CA LEU A 440 18.97 9.48 -26.26
C LEU A 440 18.84 7.96 -26.16
N LEU A 441 17.62 7.44 -26.00
CA LEU A 441 17.35 6.00 -25.94
C LEU A 441 17.12 5.37 -27.32
N SER A 442 16.89 6.17 -28.36
CA SER A 442 16.74 5.72 -29.75
C SER A 442 18.06 5.71 -30.54
N SER A 443 19.14 6.20 -29.97
CA SER A 443 20.49 6.29 -30.58
C SER A 443 21.55 5.37 -29.94
N SER A 444 21.07 4.39 -29.11
CA SER A 444 21.93 3.35 -28.52
C SER A 444 21.54 1.95 -28.94
#